data_20221bc05da96915c6aaf5e30e27cfb3
#
_entry.id   20221bc05da96915c6aaf5e30e27cfb3
#
_cell.length_a   1.000
_cell.length_b   1.000
_cell.length_c   1.000
_cell.angle_alpha   90.00
_cell.angle_beta   90.00
_cell.angle_gamma   90.00
#
_symmetry.space_group_name_H-M   'P 1'
#
loop_
_entity.id
_entity.type
_entity.pdbx_description
1 polymer ?
#
loop_
_entity_poly.entity_id
_entity_poly.type
_entity_poly.pdbx_seq_one_letter_code
_entity_poly.pdbx_strand_id
1 'polypeptide(L)'
;MNVTERFLRYVSYPTNSDEQSESCPSTAGQLALGAALAEELKAIGLTDVEQDADGYVYGYLAGEGEALGLIAHMDTSPAVSGENIKPRTVRYKGGVLELGASVLSP
;
A
#
# COMPACT_ATOMS: atom_id res chain seq x y z
N MET A 1 -11.00 7.46 9.83
CA MET A 1 -9.56 7.07 9.78
C MET A 1 -8.82 8.13 8.96
N ASN A 2 -7.82 8.75 9.53
CA ASN A 2 -7.00 9.74 8.83
C ASN A 2 -5.91 9.07 7.96
N VAL A 3 -5.19 9.87 7.17
CA VAL A 3 -4.14 9.38 6.27
C VAL A 3 -3.02 8.62 7.00
N THR A 4 -2.61 9.10 8.18
CA THR A 4 -1.56 8.45 8.98
C THR A 4 -2.01 7.07 9.48
N GLU A 5 -3.24 6.98 9.99
CA GLU A 5 -3.81 5.71 10.45
C GLU A 5 -3.92 4.69 9.31
N ARG A 6 -4.33 5.14 8.13
CA ARG A 6 -4.37 4.31 6.93
C ARG A 6 -2.99 3.80 6.56
N PHE A 7 -2.02 4.69 6.49
CA PHE A 7 -0.64 4.31 6.20
C PHE A 7 -0.10 3.28 7.19
N LEU A 8 -0.28 3.51 8.49
CA LEU A 8 0.15 2.56 9.53
C LEU A 8 -0.52 1.19 9.40
N ARG A 9 -1.78 1.15 8.96
CA ARG A 9 -2.48 -0.09 8.64
C ARG A 9 -1.89 -0.78 7.41
N TYR A 10 -1.64 -0.03 6.33
CA TYR A 10 -1.13 -0.62 5.08
C TYR A 10 0.26 -1.21 5.22
N VAL A 11 1.17 -0.56 5.95
CA VAL A 11 2.52 -1.09 6.18
C VAL A 11 2.56 -2.35 7.04
N SER A 12 1.46 -2.73 7.66
CA SER A 12 1.36 -4.00 8.39
C SER A 12 1.20 -5.22 7.49
N TYR A 13 0.86 -5.03 6.21
CA TYR A 13 0.74 -6.12 5.24
C TYR A 13 2.11 -6.42 4.63
N PRO A 14 2.53 -7.69 4.59
CA PRO A 14 3.78 -8.10 3.93
C PRO A 14 3.56 -8.16 2.41
N THR A 15 3.85 -7.07 1.72
CA THR A 15 3.57 -6.92 0.27
C THR A 15 4.82 -6.93 -0.60
N ASN A 16 5.94 -7.45 -0.10
CA ASN A 16 7.13 -7.60 -0.95
C ASN A 16 6.80 -8.38 -2.23
N SER A 17 7.27 -7.88 -3.35
CA SER A 17 7.24 -8.64 -4.61
C SER A 17 8.28 -9.76 -4.58
N ASP A 18 8.05 -10.79 -5.40
CA ASP A 18 8.94 -11.93 -5.56
C ASP A 18 9.20 -12.16 -7.05
N GLU A 19 10.41 -11.85 -7.49
CA GLU A 19 10.84 -12.00 -8.89
C GLU A 19 10.92 -13.45 -9.36
N GLN A 20 10.96 -14.40 -8.43
CA GLN A 20 11.00 -15.84 -8.74
C GLN A 20 9.60 -16.46 -8.84
N SER A 21 8.56 -15.71 -8.44
CA SER A 21 7.18 -16.19 -8.51
C SER A 21 6.66 -16.21 -9.94
N GLU A 22 5.95 -17.27 -10.29
CA GLU A 22 5.21 -17.38 -11.56
C GLU A 22 3.75 -16.90 -11.44
N SER A 23 3.32 -16.48 -10.25
CA SER A 23 1.97 -16.00 -10.01
C SER A 23 1.83 -14.49 -10.20
N CYS A 24 0.59 -14.04 -10.45
CA CYS A 24 0.23 -12.63 -10.45
C CYS A 24 -0.98 -12.42 -9.50
N PRO A 25 -0.83 -11.60 -8.46
CA PRO A 25 0.40 -10.94 -8.03
C PRO A 25 1.45 -11.93 -7.54
N SER A 26 2.69 -11.49 -7.44
CA SER A 26 3.81 -12.35 -7.10
C SER A 26 3.78 -12.90 -5.66
N THR A 27 3.04 -12.24 -4.75
CA THR A 27 2.89 -12.68 -3.35
C THR A 27 1.45 -12.53 -2.85
N ALA A 28 1.06 -13.41 -1.94
CA ALA A 28 -0.30 -13.41 -1.37
C ALA A 28 -0.60 -12.18 -0.51
N GLY A 29 0.42 -11.55 0.09
CA GLY A 29 0.25 -10.34 0.88
C GLY A 29 -0.32 -9.17 0.08
N GLN A 30 -0.03 -9.10 -1.20
CA GLN A 30 -0.59 -8.10 -2.12
C GLN A 30 -2.09 -8.29 -2.30
N LEU A 31 -2.57 -9.54 -2.41
CA LEU A 31 -4.01 -9.82 -2.48
C LEU A 31 -4.72 -9.43 -1.16
N ALA A 32 -4.09 -9.70 -0.03
CA ALA A 32 -4.66 -9.36 1.27
C ALA A 32 -4.79 -7.84 1.47
N LEU A 33 -3.76 -7.08 1.09
CA LEU A 33 -3.83 -5.61 1.10
C LEU A 33 -4.90 -5.13 0.12
N GLY A 34 -4.93 -5.68 -1.10
CA GLY A 34 -5.93 -5.32 -2.11
C GLY A 34 -7.37 -5.50 -1.62
N ALA A 35 -7.67 -6.60 -0.94
CA ALA A 35 -8.98 -6.84 -0.35
C ALA A 35 -9.34 -5.78 0.71
N ALA A 36 -8.39 -5.43 1.57
CA ALA A 36 -8.59 -4.38 2.57
C ALA A 36 -8.82 -2.99 1.92
N LEU A 37 -8.09 -2.68 0.85
CA LEU A 37 -8.25 -1.44 0.09
C LEU A 37 -9.62 -1.40 -0.61
N ALA A 38 -10.09 -2.50 -1.19
CA ALA A 38 -11.40 -2.57 -1.82
C ALA A 38 -12.54 -2.26 -0.82
N GLU A 39 -12.48 -2.83 0.38
CA GLU A 39 -13.46 -2.52 1.42
C GLU A 39 -13.37 -1.05 1.87
N GLU A 40 -12.19 -0.51 1.97
CA GLU A 40 -12.01 0.88 2.35
C GLU A 40 -12.49 1.87 1.27
N LEU A 41 -12.25 1.57 0.00
CA LEU A 41 -12.77 2.37 -1.12
C LEU A 41 -14.31 2.42 -1.11
N LYS A 42 -14.96 1.29 -0.85
CA LYS A 42 -16.42 1.25 -0.66
C LYS A 42 -16.87 2.11 0.53
N ALA A 43 -16.16 2.00 1.65
CA ALA A 43 -16.49 2.74 2.87
C ALA A 43 -16.37 4.26 2.71
N ILE A 44 -15.46 4.74 1.87
CA ILE A 44 -15.32 6.18 1.58
C ILE A 44 -16.18 6.67 0.43
N GLY A 45 -17.01 5.79 -0.15
CA GLY A 45 -18.06 6.17 -1.08
C GLY A 45 -17.75 5.98 -2.57
N LEU A 46 -16.71 5.24 -2.93
CA LEU A 46 -16.47 4.89 -4.33
C LEU A 46 -17.46 3.81 -4.77
N THR A 47 -17.83 3.86 -6.05
CA THR A 47 -18.67 2.86 -6.71
C THR A 47 -17.83 1.95 -7.61
N ASP A 48 -18.44 0.88 -8.10
CA ASP A 48 -17.79 -0.08 -9.00
C ASP A 48 -16.44 -0.57 -8.46
N VAL A 49 -16.37 -0.77 -7.14
CA VAL A 49 -15.16 -1.22 -6.48
C VAL A 49 -14.99 -2.71 -6.69
N GLU A 50 -13.86 -3.08 -7.24
CA GLU A 50 -13.54 -4.45 -7.63
C GLU A 50 -12.07 -4.74 -7.32
N GLN A 51 -11.79 -5.96 -6.88
CA GLN A 51 -10.46 -6.55 -6.93
C GLN A 51 -10.50 -7.72 -7.92
N ASP A 52 -9.70 -7.66 -8.97
CA ASP A 52 -9.65 -8.73 -9.96
C ASP A 52 -8.74 -9.90 -9.54
N ALA A 53 -8.70 -10.94 -10.36
CA ALA A 53 -7.93 -12.16 -10.09
C ALA A 53 -6.41 -11.91 -10.04
N ASP A 54 -5.93 -10.89 -10.72
CA ASP A 54 -4.52 -10.49 -10.75
C ASP A 54 -4.14 -9.53 -9.62
N GLY A 55 -5.10 -9.20 -8.74
CA GLY A 55 -4.90 -8.36 -7.57
C GLY A 55 -5.06 -6.86 -7.80
N TYR A 56 -5.40 -6.43 -9.02
CA TYR A 56 -5.69 -5.01 -9.26
C TYR A 56 -6.97 -4.60 -8.54
N VAL A 57 -6.93 -3.45 -7.90
CA VAL A 57 -8.08 -2.86 -7.22
C VAL A 57 -8.51 -1.61 -7.97
N TYR A 58 -9.78 -1.56 -8.32
CA TYR A 58 -10.41 -0.45 -9.01
C TYR A 58 -11.49 0.18 -8.15
N GLY A 59 -11.72 1.46 -8.33
CA GLY A 59 -12.86 2.16 -7.76
C GLY A 59 -13.16 3.39 -8.58
N TYR A 60 -14.41 3.79 -8.63
CA TYR A 60 -14.88 4.92 -9.41
C TYR A 60 -15.55 5.94 -8.52
N LEU A 61 -15.19 7.20 -8.70
CA LEU A 61 -15.87 8.33 -8.09
C LEU A 61 -16.54 9.15 -9.18
N ALA A 62 -17.87 9.19 -9.17
CA ALA A 62 -18.64 9.93 -10.15
C ALA A 62 -18.36 11.43 -10.07
N GLY A 63 -18.31 12.08 -11.22
CA GLY A 63 -18.09 13.52 -11.34
C GLY A 63 -18.51 14.00 -12.72
N GLU A 64 -18.32 15.27 -12.96
CA GLU A 64 -18.57 15.91 -14.27
C GLU A 64 -17.24 16.30 -14.93
N GLY A 65 -17.21 16.32 -16.25
CA GLY A 65 -16.04 16.68 -17.04
C GLY A 65 -15.21 15.47 -17.46
N GLU A 66 -13.93 15.72 -17.76
CA GLU A 66 -13.01 14.69 -18.19
C GLU A 66 -12.63 13.75 -17.02
N ALA A 67 -12.49 12.45 -17.33
CA ALA A 67 -12.06 11.47 -16.35
C ALA A 67 -10.58 11.64 -15.98
N LEU A 68 -10.29 11.62 -14.67
CA LEU A 68 -8.94 11.61 -14.14
C LEU A 68 -8.65 10.22 -13.54
N GLY A 69 -7.57 9.60 -13.98
CA GLY A 69 -7.08 8.34 -13.41
C GLY A 69 -6.00 8.58 -12.37
N LEU A 70 -6.14 7.98 -11.19
CA LEU A 70 -5.11 7.93 -10.17
C LEU A 70 -4.61 6.49 -10.06
N ILE A 71 -3.31 6.30 -10.07
CA ILE A 71 -2.69 4.98 -10.05
C ILE A 71 -1.65 4.94 -8.92
N ALA A 72 -1.67 3.87 -8.13
CA ALA A 72 -0.66 3.59 -7.11
C ALA A 72 -0.39 2.09 -7.04
N HIS A 73 0.87 1.70 -6.84
CA HIS A 73 1.22 0.30 -6.66
C HIS A 73 1.13 -0.13 -5.19
N MET A 74 0.89 -1.42 -4.97
CA MET A 74 0.74 -2.01 -3.64
C MET A 74 1.97 -2.79 -3.19
N ASP A 75 2.77 -3.28 -4.13
CA ASP A 75 3.95 -4.05 -3.82
C ASP A 75 5.08 -3.18 -3.28
N THR A 76 5.94 -3.80 -2.51
CA THR A 76 7.19 -3.19 -2.03
C THR A 76 8.39 -3.95 -2.57
N SER A 77 9.53 -3.27 -2.65
CA SER A 77 10.77 -3.88 -3.15
C SER A 77 11.22 -5.05 -2.28
N PRO A 78 11.65 -6.18 -2.88
CA PRO A 78 12.22 -7.29 -2.13
C PRO A 78 13.62 -7.02 -1.56
N ALA A 79 14.22 -5.88 -1.88
CA ALA A 79 15.54 -5.50 -1.38
C ALA A 79 15.60 -5.34 0.15
N VAL A 80 14.46 -5.03 0.77
CA VAL A 80 14.30 -4.93 2.23
C VAL A 80 13.05 -5.71 2.64
N SER A 81 13.13 -6.46 3.75
CA SER A 81 11.96 -7.19 4.26
C SER A 81 10.79 -6.28 4.56
N GLY A 82 9.62 -6.64 4.08
CA GLY A 82 8.33 -6.01 4.40
C GLY A 82 7.57 -6.71 5.53
N GLU A 83 8.19 -7.71 6.18
CA GLU A 83 7.58 -8.45 7.27
C GLU A 83 7.88 -7.81 8.63
N ASN A 84 6.94 -7.93 9.55
CA ASN A 84 7.09 -7.45 10.94
C ASN A 84 7.50 -5.98 11.04
N ILE A 85 6.97 -5.16 10.18
CA ILE A 85 7.23 -3.71 10.19
C ILE A 85 6.74 -3.12 11.52
N LYS A 86 7.61 -2.37 12.17
CA LYS A 86 7.34 -1.69 13.44
C LYS A 86 7.39 -0.18 13.25
N PRO A 87 6.32 0.42 12.72
CA PRO A 87 6.29 1.85 12.47
C PRO A 87 6.37 2.63 13.78
N ARG A 88 7.03 3.78 13.74
CA ARG A 88 7.08 4.72 14.85
C ARG A 88 6.92 6.14 14.34
N THR A 89 6.25 6.96 15.10
CA THR A 89 6.13 8.40 14.81
C THR A 89 7.27 9.13 15.48
N VAL A 90 7.99 9.92 14.70
CA VAL A 90 9.07 10.76 15.20
C VAL A 90 8.86 12.21 14.76
N ARG A 91 9.28 13.15 15.60
CA ARG A 91 9.34 14.56 15.21
C ARG A 91 10.69 14.83 14.57
N TYR A 92 10.70 14.96 13.24
CA TYR A 92 11.95 15.23 12.52
C TYR A 92 12.43 16.67 12.79
N LYS A 93 13.70 16.79 13.15
CA LYS A 93 14.37 18.06 13.45
C LYS A 93 15.59 18.33 12.56
N GLY A 94 15.71 17.59 11.45
CA GLY A 94 16.88 17.59 10.58
C GLY A 94 17.89 16.50 10.96
N GLY A 95 18.87 16.28 10.08
CA GLY A 95 19.96 15.32 10.30
C GLY A 95 19.58 13.88 9.97
N VAL A 96 20.32 12.95 10.54
CA VAL A 96 20.18 11.50 10.32
C VAL A 96 19.03 10.93 11.11
N LEU A 97 18.24 10.05 10.46
CA LEU A 97 17.23 9.20 11.12
C LEU A 97 17.76 7.78 11.26
N GLU A 98 17.69 7.25 12.47
CA GLU A 98 18.02 5.85 12.73
C GLU A 98 16.79 4.96 12.48
N LEU A 99 16.98 3.90 11.67
CA LEU A 99 15.97 2.92 11.28
C LEU A 99 16.38 1.51 11.74
N GLY A 100 16.55 1.33 13.05
CA GLY A 100 17.07 0.08 13.58
C GLY A 100 18.54 -0.11 13.20
N ALA A 101 18.86 -1.10 12.34
CA ALA A 101 20.22 -1.39 11.89
C ALA A 101 20.71 -0.49 10.75
N SER A 102 19.87 0.38 10.21
CA SER A 102 20.19 1.28 9.09
C SER A 102 19.87 2.73 9.44
N VAL A 103 20.36 3.64 8.62
CA VAL A 103 20.14 5.08 8.79
C VAL A 103 19.67 5.71 7.48
N LEU A 104 18.83 6.74 7.58
CA LEU A 104 18.55 7.68 6.50
C LEU A 104 19.30 8.97 6.76
N SER A 105 20.07 9.39 5.78
CA SER A 105 20.71 10.72 5.77
C SER A 105 20.04 11.63 4.75
N PRO A 106 20.03 12.94 5.00
CA PRO A 106 19.53 13.93 4.05
C PRO A 106 20.30 13.92 2.74
#